data_1c4f938c002332c5ac93d0af350726cf
#
_entry.id   1c4f938c002332c5ac93d0af350726cf
#
_cell.length_a   1.000
_cell.length_b   1.000
_cell.length_c   1.000
_cell.angle_alpha   90.00
_cell.angle_beta   90.00
_cell.angle_gamma   90.00
#
_symmetry.space_group_name_H-M   'P 1'
#
loop_
_entity.id
_entity.type
_entity.pdbx_description
1 polymer ?
#
loop_
_entity_poly.entity_id
_entity_poly.type
_entity_poly.pdbx_seq_one_letter_code
_entity_poly.pdbx_strand_id
1 'polypeptide(L)'
;HAQRQLLGSLAHELKTPMTAIIGYADTLLTVRLSKERQERALAYIGNECRRLSRLSVKMLELTGLYETGESQLTLQEVPVADFLDEARKLTLYRLQEKNLHLEISCNPENLKKTFDKDLMLSVVTNFIDNAVKASEENSRILLHATNDRLTVQDFGKGIPPEDLSKVTDAFYMVDKSRSRANGSVGLGLSLCQKIADLHGYQMKIESTVGEGTKVSVLW
;
A
#
# COMPACT_ATOMS: atom_id res chain seq x y z
N HIS A 1 -7.84 17.84 -13.23
CA HIS A 1 -8.16 18.25 -11.84
C HIS A 1 -7.46 17.35 -10.81
N ALA A 2 -7.53 16.03 -10.94
CA ALA A 2 -6.95 15.06 -10.00
C ALA A 2 -5.44 15.22 -9.77
N GLN A 3 -4.65 15.42 -10.84
CA GLN A 3 -3.20 15.59 -10.75
C GLN A 3 -2.79 16.87 -9.97
N ARG A 4 -3.51 17.99 -10.16
CA ARG A 4 -3.26 19.22 -9.37
C ARG A 4 -3.58 19.05 -7.89
N GLN A 5 -4.64 18.33 -7.58
CA GLN A 5 -5.04 18.04 -6.21
C GLN A 5 -4.02 17.11 -5.53
N LEU A 6 -3.50 16.13 -6.27
CA LEU A 6 -2.43 15.23 -5.84
C LEU A 6 -1.14 16.01 -5.49
N LEU A 7 -0.71 16.96 -6.36
CA LEU A 7 0.47 17.80 -6.13
C LEU A 7 0.31 18.70 -4.90
N GLY A 8 -0.88 19.27 -4.68
CA GLY A 8 -1.16 20.09 -3.49
C GLY A 8 -1.07 19.27 -2.19
N SER A 9 -1.65 18.08 -2.18
CA SER A 9 -1.57 17.16 -1.04
C SER A 9 -0.15 16.68 -0.79
N LEU A 10 0.62 16.42 -1.86
CA LEU A 10 2.04 16.06 -1.77
C LEU A 10 2.86 17.13 -1.07
N ALA A 11 2.70 18.40 -1.49
CA ALA A 11 3.44 19.51 -0.88
C ALA A 11 3.19 19.59 0.64
N HIS A 12 1.96 19.35 1.06
CA HIS A 12 1.60 19.32 2.48
C HIS A 12 2.22 18.12 3.21
N GLU A 13 2.17 16.92 2.62
CA GLU A 13 2.73 15.69 3.22
C GLU A 13 4.26 15.66 3.23
N LEU A 14 4.94 16.43 2.36
CA LEU A 14 6.38 16.65 2.40
C LEU A 14 6.78 17.69 3.46
N LYS A 15 6.01 18.77 3.61
CA LYS A 15 6.35 19.88 4.52
C LYS A 15 6.45 19.42 5.97
N THR A 16 5.52 18.60 6.43
CA THR A 16 5.44 18.15 7.84
C THR A 16 6.71 17.39 8.28
N PRO A 17 7.14 16.30 7.62
CA PRO A 17 8.35 15.57 8.01
C PRO A 17 9.61 16.41 7.81
N MET A 18 9.70 17.24 6.76
CA MET A 18 10.85 18.12 6.54
C MET A 18 11.01 19.13 7.69
N THR A 19 9.92 19.76 8.12
CA THR A 19 9.95 20.70 9.26
C THR A 19 10.42 20.01 10.55
N ALA A 20 9.95 18.78 10.79
CA ALA A 20 10.37 18.00 11.94
C ALA A 20 11.86 17.61 11.88
N ILE A 21 12.36 17.15 10.72
CA ILE A 21 13.76 16.81 10.50
C ILE A 21 14.65 18.03 10.79
N ILE A 22 14.32 19.20 10.22
CA ILE A 22 15.05 20.45 10.42
C ILE A 22 15.05 20.83 11.91
N GLY A 23 13.89 20.81 12.58
CA GLY A 23 13.80 21.18 14.00
C GLY A 23 14.61 20.26 14.91
N TYR A 24 14.63 18.94 14.67
CA TYR A 24 15.47 18.02 15.42
C TYR A 24 16.96 18.21 15.11
N ALA A 25 17.32 18.47 13.84
CA ALA A 25 18.70 18.75 13.47
C ALA A 25 19.21 20.05 14.12
N ASP A 26 18.42 21.13 14.09
CA ASP A 26 18.75 22.39 14.76
C ASP A 26 18.90 22.21 16.27
N THR A 27 18.02 21.42 16.89
CA THR A 27 18.11 21.10 18.32
C THR A 27 19.40 20.36 18.65
N LEU A 28 19.81 19.39 17.82
CA LEU A 28 21.07 18.65 17.98
C LEU A 28 22.29 19.53 17.83
N LEU A 29 22.23 20.58 16.99
CA LEU A 29 23.33 21.53 16.76
C LEU A 29 23.45 22.62 17.86
N THR A 30 22.30 23.03 18.42
CA THR A 30 22.25 24.23 19.28
C THR A 30 22.09 23.92 20.75
N VAL A 31 21.59 22.74 21.13
CA VAL A 31 21.28 22.35 22.50
C VAL A 31 22.14 21.18 22.95
N ARG A 32 22.76 21.27 24.12
CA ARG A 32 23.40 20.11 24.77
C ARG A 32 22.34 19.15 25.30
N LEU A 33 22.18 18.02 24.60
CA LEU A 33 21.27 16.95 25.00
C LEU A 33 22.01 15.79 25.64
N SER A 34 21.32 15.03 26.50
CA SER A 34 21.83 13.73 26.97
C SER A 34 21.97 12.77 25.77
N LYS A 35 22.88 11.81 25.89
CA LYS A 35 23.13 10.80 24.83
C LYS A 35 21.86 10.11 24.40
N GLU A 36 21.01 9.74 25.34
CA GLU A 36 19.70 9.09 25.05
C GLU A 36 18.77 10.00 24.23
N ARG A 37 18.73 11.31 24.52
CA ARG A 37 17.93 12.26 23.74
C ARG A 37 18.49 12.50 22.34
N GLN A 38 19.84 12.50 22.21
CA GLN A 38 20.49 12.58 20.90
C GLN A 38 20.14 11.36 20.04
N GLU A 39 20.24 10.14 20.58
CA GLU A 39 19.91 8.90 19.90
C GLU A 39 18.44 8.87 19.45
N ARG A 40 17.51 9.32 20.30
CA ARG A 40 16.09 9.43 19.94
C ARG A 40 15.86 10.44 18.80
N ALA A 41 16.52 11.60 18.85
CA ALA A 41 16.42 12.62 17.79
C ALA A 41 16.95 12.10 16.45
N LEU A 42 18.11 11.44 16.46
CA LEU A 42 18.70 10.83 15.26
C LEU A 42 17.82 9.70 14.70
N ALA A 43 17.28 8.85 15.58
CA ALA A 43 16.36 7.79 15.18
C ALA A 43 15.08 8.36 14.53
N TYR A 44 14.54 9.44 15.08
CA TYR A 44 13.38 10.13 14.52
C TYR A 44 13.70 10.71 13.13
N ILE A 45 14.80 11.44 12.98
CA ILE A 45 15.27 11.96 11.67
C ILE A 45 15.40 10.83 10.66
N GLY A 46 16.06 9.73 11.03
CA GLY A 46 16.23 8.58 10.16
C GLY A 46 14.90 7.94 9.72
N ASN A 47 13.91 7.87 10.62
CA ASN A 47 12.57 7.34 10.30
C ASN A 47 11.82 8.25 9.31
N GLU A 48 11.87 9.58 9.53
CA GLU A 48 11.22 10.54 8.62
C GLU A 48 11.91 10.59 7.24
N CYS A 49 13.23 10.48 7.17
CA CYS A 49 13.94 10.36 5.90
C CYS A 49 13.54 9.10 5.12
N ARG A 50 13.44 7.95 5.78
CA ARG A 50 12.96 6.71 5.15
C ARG A 50 11.50 6.83 4.69
N ARG A 51 10.66 7.53 5.45
CA ARG A 51 9.28 7.83 5.07
C ARG A 51 9.22 8.70 3.81
N LEU A 52 10.02 9.77 3.75
CA LEU A 52 10.12 10.66 2.57
C LEU A 52 10.58 9.89 1.33
N SER A 53 11.57 9.01 1.46
CA SER A 53 12.04 8.16 0.36
C SER A 53 10.91 7.28 -0.19
N ARG A 54 10.15 6.59 0.69
CA ARG A 54 9.00 5.78 0.25
C ARG A 54 7.91 6.63 -0.41
N LEU A 55 7.64 7.83 0.13
CA LEU A 55 6.69 8.77 -0.47
C LEU A 55 7.11 9.16 -1.89
N SER A 56 8.39 9.50 -2.09
CA SER A 56 8.91 9.88 -3.41
C SER A 56 8.76 8.75 -4.44
N VAL A 57 9.11 7.52 -4.08
CA VAL A 57 8.97 6.36 -4.97
C VAL A 57 7.50 6.14 -5.36
N LYS A 58 6.60 6.09 -4.37
CA LYS A 58 5.16 5.89 -4.63
C LYS A 58 4.54 7.04 -5.44
N MET A 59 5.03 8.25 -5.25
CA MET A 59 4.58 9.39 -6.02
C MET A 59 5.03 9.33 -7.47
N LEU A 60 6.29 8.92 -7.73
CA LEU A 60 6.79 8.70 -9.09
C LEU A 60 6.00 7.59 -9.81
N GLU A 61 5.72 6.48 -9.13
CA GLU A 61 4.87 5.42 -9.66
C GLU A 61 3.47 5.98 -10.05
N LEU A 62 2.84 6.72 -9.15
CA LEU A 62 1.50 7.25 -9.38
C LEU A 62 1.48 8.32 -10.49
N THR A 63 2.44 9.24 -10.52
CA THR A 63 2.52 10.27 -11.58
C THR A 63 2.81 9.67 -12.93
N GLY A 64 3.68 8.67 -13.01
CA GLY A 64 3.93 7.90 -14.23
C GLY A 64 2.62 7.31 -14.78
N LEU A 65 1.79 6.71 -13.93
CA LEU A 65 0.50 6.15 -14.34
C LEU A 65 -0.54 7.20 -14.78
N TYR A 66 -0.45 8.45 -14.32
CA TYR A 66 -1.31 9.54 -14.83
C TYR A 66 -0.88 10.03 -16.21
N GLU A 67 0.40 9.88 -16.57
CA GLU A 67 0.94 10.21 -17.89
C GLU A 67 0.78 9.04 -18.87
N THR A 68 0.68 7.80 -18.33
CA THR A 68 0.47 6.59 -19.12
C THR A 68 -0.99 6.51 -19.56
N GLY A 69 -1.23 6.42 -20.85
CA GLY A 69 -2.55 6.10 -21.41
C GLY A 69 -2.75 4.57 -21.45
N GLU A 70 -4.00 4.14 -21.67
CA GLU A 70 -4.34 2.70 -21.83
C GLU A 70 -3.50 2.02 -22.94
N SER A 71 -3.08 2.78 -23.95
CA SER A 71 -2.26 2.30 -25.06
C SER A 71 -0.80 1.97 -24.70
N GLN A 72 -0.37 2.26 -23.50
CA GLN A 72 1.01 2.01 -23.02
C GLN A 72 1.11 0.81 -22.09
N LEU A 73 0.01 0.11 -21.80
CA LEU A 73 0.04 -1.13 -21.00
C LEU A 73 0.73 -2.25 -21.77
N THR A 74 1.62 -2.97 -21.10
CA THR A 74 2.26 -4.18 -21.63
C THR A 74 1.41 -5.40 -21.31
N LEU A 75 0.28 -5.52 -22.03
CA LEU A 75 -0.67 -6.61 -21.83
C LEU A 75 -0.08 -7.94 -22.31
N GLN A 76 -0.14 -8.96 -21.46
CA GLN A 76 0.28 -10.32 -21.77
C GLN A 76 -0.67 -11.36 -21.15
N GLU A 77 -0.75 -12.54 -21.75
CA GLU A 77 -1.49 -13.66 -21.16
C GLU A 77 -0.68 -14.25 -20.00
N VAL A 78 -1.23 -14.22 -18.79
CA VAL A 78 -0.58 -14.63 -17.55
C VAL A 78 -1.30 -15.82 -16.93
N PRO A 79 -0.61 -16.95 -16.68
CA PRO A 79 -1.12 -18.01 -15.82
C PRO A 79 -1.28 -17.47 -14.39
N VAL A 80 -2.53 -17.41 -13.91
CA VAL A 80 -2.85 -16.72 -12.66
C VAL A 80 -2.26 -17.44 -11.45
N ALA A 81 -2.22 -18.78 -11.45
CA ALA A 81 -1.62 -19.53 -10.35
C ALA A 81 -0.13 -19.18 -10.13
N ASP A 82 0.66 -19.09 -11.20
CA ASP A 82 2.08 -18.71 -11.14
C ASP A 82 2.26 -17.27 -10.67
N PHE A 83 1.37 -16.37 -11.11
CA PHE A 83 1.34 -14.98 -10.71
C PHE A 83 1.07 -14.82 -9.20
N LEU A 84 0.12 -15.58 -8.64
CA LEU A 84 -0.15 -15.57 -7.20
C LEU A 84 1.04 -16.09 -6.38
N ASP A 85 1.73 -17.11 -6.91
CA ASP A 85 2.93 -17.66 -6.25
C ASP A 85 4.10 -16.66 -6.27
N GLU A 86 4.24 -15.87 -7.33
CA GLU A 86 5.21 -14.78 -7.40
C GLU A 86 4.90 -13.67 -6.37
N ALA A 87 3.65 -13.27 -6.25
CA ALA A 87 3.20 -12.32 -5.24
C ALA A 87 3.51 -12.80 -3.82
N ARG A 88 3.31 -14.12 -3.54
CA ARG A 88 3.69 -14.75 -2.28
C ARG A 88 5.19 -14.60 -2.00
N LYS A 89 6.04 -14.91 -2.99
CA LYS A 89 7.50 -14.82 -2.84
C LYS A 89 7.95 -13.41 -2.48
N LEU A 90 7.38 -12.38 -3.12
CA LEU A 90 7.72 -10.99 -2.88
C LEU A 90 7.27 -10.46 -1.51
N THR A 91 6.25 -11.07 -0.92
CA THR A 91 5.69 -10.64 0.36
C THR A 91 6.11 -11.51 1.55
N LEU A 92 6.83 -12.60 1.30
CA LEU A 92 7.19 -13.62 2.28
C LEU A 92 7.85 -13.03 3.54
N TYR A 93 8.83 -12.15 3.38
CA TYR A 93 9.54 -11.54 4.51
C TYR A 93 8.57 -10.78 5.44
N ARG A 94 7.65 -9.99 4.88
CA ARG A 94 6.67 -9.20 5.63
C ARG A 94 5.66 -10.07 6.37
N LEU A 95 5.27 -11.20 5.76
CA LEU A 95 4.40 -12.19 6.39
C LEU A 95 5.10 -12.86 7.57
N GLN A 96 6.38 -13.20 7.42
CA GLN A 96 7.18 -13.82 8.47
C GLN A 96 7.41 -12.90 9.67
N GLU A 97 7.58 -11.58 9.47
CA GLU A 97 7.76 -10.61 10.57
C GLU A 97 6.61 -10.63 11.59
N LYS A 98 5.41 -11.00 11.18
CA LYS A 98 4.21 -11.13 12.04
C LYS A 98 3.71 -12.57 12.16
N ASN A 99 4.47 -13.54 11.68
CA ASN A 99 4.07 -14.94 11.65
C ASN A 99 2.67 -15.16 11.02
N LEU A 100 2.41 -14.48 9.89
CA LEU A 100 1.14 -14.57 9.18
C LEU A 100 1.16 -15.71 8.15
N HIS A 101 0.02 -16.40 8.01
CA HIS A 101 -0.16 -17.45 7.02
C HIS A 101 -0.89 -16.91 5.80
N LEU A 102 -0.25 -16.97 4.61
CA LEU A 102 -0.88 -16.65 3.34
C LEU A 102 -1.44 -17.91 2.69
N GLU A 103 -2.75 -18.04 2.67
CA GLU A 103 -3.47 -19.11 1.99
C GLU A 103 -3.80 -18.68 0.56
N ILE A 104 -3.35 -19.44 -0.44
CA ILE A 104 -3.53 -19.12 -1.86
C ILE A 104 -4.46 -20.14 -2.51
N SER A 105 -5.39 -19.65 -3.32
CA SER A 105 -6.26 -20.50 -4.14
C SER A 105 -6.54 -19.84 -5.50
N CYS A 106 -6.58 -20.66 -6.55
CA CYS A 106 -6.91 -20.27 -7.90
C CYS A 106 -7.94 -21.24 -8.46
N ASN A 107 -9.09 -20.76 -8.87
CA ASN A 107 -10.18 -21.58 -9.41
C ASN A 107 -10.77 -20.97 -10.70
N PRO A 108 -10.60 -21.61 -11.85
CA PRO A 108 -9.91 -22.90 -12.05
C PRO A 108 -8.37 -22.77 -11.93
N GLU A 109 -7.68 -23.89 -11.65
CA GLU A 109 -6.22 -23.90 -11.50
C GLU A 109 -5.47 -23.44 -12.76
N ASN A 110 -6.03 -23.71 -13.93
CA ASN A 110 -5.48 -23.32 -15.23
C ASN A 110 -5.95 -21.94 -15.69
N LEU A 111 -6.46 -21.10 -14.77
CA LEU A 111 -6.93 -19.76 -15.08
C LEU A 111 -5.81 -18.92 -15.72
N LYS A 112 -6.14 -18.31 -16.86
CA LYS A 112 -5.29 -17.32 -17.53
C LYS A 112 -6.05 -16.02 -17.69
N LYS A 113 -5.32 -14.91 -17.57
CA LYS A 113 -5.86 -13.55 -17.74
C LYS A 113 -4.88 -12.68 -18.50
N THR A 114 -5.39 -11.71 -19.23
CA THR A 114 -4.57 -10.77 -19.98
C THR A 114 -4.50 -9.45 -19.23
N PHE A 115 -3.31 -9.10 -18.73
CA PHE A 115 -3.06 -7.85 -18.02
C PHE A 115 -1.56 -7.48 -18.07
N ASP A 116 -1.23 -6.25 -17.64
CA ASP A 116 0.15 -5.86 -17.38
C ASP A 116 0.60 -6.49 -16.06
N LYS A 117 1.52 -7.46 -16.19
CA LYS A 117 1.95 -8.31 -15.07
C LYS A 117 2.58 -7.51 -13.94
N ASP A 118 3.45 -6.57 -14.27
CA ASP A 118 4.20 -5.80 -13.26
C ASP A 118 3.29 -4.84 -12.49
N LEU A 119 2.37 -4.18 -13.20
CA LEU A 119 1.38 -3.31 -12.57
C LEU A 119 0.42 -4.11 -11.68
N MET A 120 -0.10 -5.24 -12.16
CA MET A 120 -0.99 -6.07 -11.34
C MET A 120 -0.25 -6.72 -10.15
N LEU A 121 1.04 -7.01 -10.28
CA LEU A 121 1.87 -7.48 -9.17
C LEU A 121 2.02 -6.39 -8.08
N SER A 122 2.16 -5.12 -8.51
CA SER A 122 2.12 -3.97 -7.60
C SER A 122 0.78 -3.87 -6.87
N VAL A 123 -0.36 -4.12 -7.53
CA VAL A 123 -1.68 -4.15 -6.89
C VAL A 123 -1.75 -5.22 -5.81
N VAL A 124 -1.43 -6.47 -6.15
CA VAL A 124 -1.54 -7.60 -5.22
C VAL A 124 -0.61 -7.43 -4.02
N THR A 125 0.61 -7.00 -4.25
CA THR A 125 1.58 -6.76 -3.15
C THR A 125 1.13 -5.60 -2.24
N ASN A 126 0.53 -4.53 -2.78
CA ASN A 126 -0.07 -3.47 -1.97
C ASN A 126 -1.27 -3.97 -1.14
N PHE A 127 -2.12 -4.83 -1.69
CA PHE A 127 -3.24 -5.43 -0.95
C PHE A 127 -2.73 -6.31 0.19
N ILE A 128 -1.73 -7.17 -0.07
CA ILE A 128 -1.12 -8.02 0.97
C ILE A 128 -0.44 -7.14 2.04
N ASP A 129 0.27 -6.08 1.67
CA ASP A 129 0.90 -5.16 2.62
C ASP A 129 -0.12 -4.48 3.54
N ASN A 130 -1.29 -4.10 3.01
CA ASN A 130 -2.36 -3.53 3.81
C ASN A 130 -2.96 -4.59 4.74
N ALA A 131 -3.17 -5.80 4.27
CA ALA A 131 -3.64 -6.94 5.05
C ALA A 131 -2.66 -7.25 6.20
N VAL A 132 -1.34 -7.33 5.94
CA VAL A 132 -0.30 -7.54 6.97
C VAL A 132 -0.34 -6.45 8.05
N LYS A 133 -0.55 -5.18 7.67
CA LYS A 133 -0.65 -4.06 8.62
C LYS A 133 -1.91 -4.10 9.47
N ALA A 134 -3.02 -4.57 8.89
CA ALA A 134 -4.32 -4.66 9.56
C ALA A 134 -4.41 -5.87 10.49
N SER A 135 -3.70 -6.95 10.17
CA SER A 135 -3.77 -8.24 10.87
C SER A 135 -2.97 -8.24 12.18
N GLU A 136 -3.44 -9.02 13.13
CA GLU A 136 -2.70 -9.39 14.33
C GLU A 136 -1.68 -10.50 14.02
N GLU A 137 -0.71 -10.70 14.92
CA GLU A 137 0.26 -11.80 14.81
C GLU A 137 -0.44 -13.16 14.80
N ASN A 138 0.16 -14.15 14.11
CA ASN A 138 -0.35 -15.53 14.00
C ASN A 138 -1.71 -15.67 13.32
N SER A 139 -2.19 -14.64 12.62
CA SER A 139 -3.43 -14.72 11.84
C SER A 139 -3.18 -15.16 10.40
N ARG A 140 -4.22 -15.19 9.59
CA ARG A 140 -4.14 -15.59 8.18
C ARG A 140 -4.60 -14.49 7.24
N ILE A 141 -4.12 -14.58 5.99
CA ILE A 141 -4.55 -13.76 4.87
C ILE A 141 -4.92 -14.71 3.74
N LEU A 142 -6.04 -14.46 3.06
CA LEU A 142 -6.47 -15.23 1.90
C LEU A 142 -6.15 -14.46 0.63
N LEU A 143 -5.49 -15.11 -0.33
CA LEU A 143 -5.27 -14.61 -1.69
C LEU A 143 -5.97 -15.57 -2.65
N HIS A 144 -7.06 -15.13 -3.22
CA HIS A 144 -7.95 -15.95 -4.03
C HIS A 144 -8.19 -15.36 -5.42
N ALA A 145 -8.12 -16.18 -6.46
CA ALA A 145 -8.46 -15.79 -7.81
C ALA A 145 -9.52 -16.71 -8.41
N THR A 146 -10.47 -16.11 -9.12
CA THR A 146 -11.53 -16.78 -9.88
C THR A 146 -11.62 -16.21 -11.30
N ASN A 147 -12.55 -16.72 -12.12
CA ASN A 147 -12.78 -16.20 -13.46
C ASN A 147 -13.17 -14.72 -13.51
N ASP A 148 -13.76 -14.18 -12.45
CA ASP A 148 -14.33 -12.84 -12.41
C ASP A 148 -13.56 -11.86 -11.50
N ARG A 149 -12.68 -12.35 -10.63
CA ARG A 149 -11.96 -11.48 -9.68
C ARG A 149 -10.70 -12.08 -9.09
N LEU A 150 -9.84 -11.19 -8.62
CA LEU A 150 -8.75 -11.49 -7.69
C LEU A 150 -9.06 -10.79 -6.36
N THR A 151 -8.89 -11.48 -5.24
CA THR A 151 -9.25 -11.01 -3.91
C THR A 151 -8.13 -11.25 -2.91
N VAL A 152 -7.85 -10.26 -2.08
CA VAL A 152 -7.08 -10.39 -0.83
C VAL A 152 -8.02 -10.12 0.34
N GLN A 153 -8.05 -11.00 1.32
CA GLN A 153 -8.86 -10.86 2.52
C GLN A 153 -8.01 -11.04 3.76
N ASP A 154 -8.08 -10.08 4.68
CA ASP A 154 -7.57 -10.19 6.03
C ASP A 154 -8.70 -10.36 7.05
N PHE A 155 -8.35 -10.76 8.26
CA PHE A 155 -9.23 -10.90 9.42
C PHE A 155 -8.78 -9.99 10.56
N GLY A 156 -8.32 -8.78 10.16
CA GLY A 156 -7.78 -7.78 11.07
C GLY A 156 -8.83 -6.81 11.60
N LYS A 157 -8.37 -5.61 11.91
CA LYS A 157 -9.19 -4.57 12.56
C LYS A 157 -10.37 -4.04 11.74
N GLY A 158 -10.36 -4.24 10.42
CA GLY A 158 -11.35 -3.68 9.51
C GLY A 158 -11.25 -2.17 9.34
N ILE A 159 -12.20 -1.61 8.57
CA ILE A 159 -12.30 -0.20 8.21
C ILE A 159 -13.68 0.32 8.62
N PRO A 160 -13.76 1.45 9.33
CA PRO A 160 -15.04 2.09 9.64
C PRO A 160 -15.86 2.43 8.39
N PRO A 161 -17.19 2.29 8.41
CA PRO A 161 -18.04 2.55 7.24
C PRO A 161 -17.88 3.96 6.66
N GLU A 162 -17.67 4.97 7.52
CA GLU A 162 -17.47 6.37 7.14
C GLU A 162 -16.17 6.63 6.40
N ASP A 163 -15.21 5.70 6.49
CA ASP A 163 -13.90 5.79 5.86
C ASP A 163 -13.83 5.01 4.53
N LEU A 164 -14.72 4.03 4.31
CA LEU A 164 -14.69 3.16 3.14
C LEU A 164 -14.69 3.91 1.80
N SER A 165 -15.44 5.01 1.70
CA SER A 165 -15.49 5.83 0.48
C SER A 165 -14.23 6.67 0.25
N LYS A 166 -13.35 6.80 1.26
CA LYS A 166 -12.18 7.68 1.23
C LYS A 166 -10.85 6.92 1.18
N VAL A 167 -10.84 5.63 1.52
CA VAL A 167 -9.58 4.87 1.62
C VAL A 167 -8.82 4.73 0.29
N THR A 168 -9.48 5.01 -0.83
CA THR A 168 -8.88 5.09 -2.16
C THR A 168 -8.37 6.49 -2.51
N ASP A 169 -8.69 7.50 -1.70
CA ASP A 169 -8.17 8.84 -1.92
C ASP A 169 -6.67 8.89 -1.59
N ALA A 170 -5.92 9.61 -2.41
CA ALA A 170 -4.50 9.78 -2.19
C ALA A 170 -4.22 10.47 -0.84
N PHE A 171 -3.28 9.92 -0.06
CA PHE A 171 -2.89 10.38 1.28
C PHE A 171 -3.95 10.18 2.38
N TYR A 172 -5.06 9.52 2.07
CA TYR A 172 -6.03 9.20 3.10
C TYR A 172 -5.53 8.06 3.99
N MET A 173 -5.72 8.21 5.29
CA MET A 173 -5.38 7.21 6.31
C MET A 173 -6.43 7.24 7.42
N VAL A 174 -7.04 6.11 7.73
CA VAL A 174 -8.04 5.93 8.81
C VAL A 174 -7.46 6.34 10.17
N ASP A 175 -6.22 5.94 10.45
CA ASP A 175 -5.49 6.34 11.67
C ASP A 175 -4.13 6.93 11.27
N LYS A 176 -4.03 8.25 11.28
CA LYS A 176 -2.82 8.98 10.89
C LYS A 176 -1.63 8.74 11.83
N SER A 177 -1.88 8.54 13.12
CA SER A 177 -0.82 8.39 14.12
C SER A 177 -0.15 7.02 14.00
N ARG A 178 -0.94 5.96 13.96
CA ARG A 178 -0.49 4.57 13.85
C ARG A 178 0.10 4.27 12.46
N SER A 179 -0.51 4.84 11.42
CA SER A 179 -0.04 4.66 10.04
C SER A 179 1.30 5.34 9.79
N ARG A 180 1.56 6.48 10.43
CA ARG A 180 2.89 7.15 10.39
C ARG A 180 3.96 6.32 11.07
N ALA A 181 3.69 5.74 12.23
CA ALA A 181 4.62 4.85 12.93
C ALA A 181 5.01 3.63 12.06
N ASN A 182 4.07 3.09 11.29
CA ASN A 182 4.29 1.95 10.38
C ASN A 182 4.81 2.38 8.99
N GLY A 183 5.18 3.66 8.81
CA GLY A 183 5.74 4.18 7.57
C GLY A 183 4.79 4.18 6.37
N SER A 184 3.48 4.10 6.59
CA SER A 184 2.47 4.21 5.54
C SER A 184 2.34 5.66 5.06
N VAL A 185 2.03 5.83 3.78
CA VAL A 185 1.96 7.14 3.12
C VAL A 185 0.53 7.46 2.64
N GLY A 186 -0.35 6.46 2.60
CA GLY A 186 -1.72 6.62 2.11
C GLY A 186 -1.83 6.69 0.57
N LEU A 187 -0.85 6.14 -0.15
CA LEU A 187 -0.85 6.11 -1.62
C LEU A 187 -1.10 4.70 -2.20
N GLY A 188 -1.09 3.65 -1.38
CA GLY A 188 -1.16 2.28 -1.88
C GLY A 188 -2.48 1.97 -2.59
N LEU A 189 -3.63 2.27 -1.96
CA LEU A 189 -4.94 1.98 -2.55
C LEU A 189 -5.28 2.92 -3.71
N SER A 190 -4.87 4.19 -3.68
CA SER A 190 -5.04 5.10 -4.82
C SER A 190 -4.23 4.66 -6.05
N LEU A 191 -3.02 4.12 -5.84
CA LEU A 191 -2.21 3.50 -6.88
C LEU A 191 -2.94 2.26 -7.46
N CYS A 192 -3.46 1.38 -6.60
CA CYS A 192 -4.20 0.20 -7.01
C CYS A 192 -5.46 0.56 -7.83
N GLN A 193 -6.20 1.59 -7.39
CA GLN A 193 -7.37 2.09 -8.12
C GLN A 193 -6.97 2.58 -9.51
N LYS A 194 -5.90 3.37 -9.61
CA LYS A 194 -5.43 3.88 -10.91
C LYS A 194 -4.98 2.74 -11.85
N ILE A 195 -4.30 1.73 -11.34
CA ILE A 195 -3.90 0.55 -12.12
C ILE A 195 -5.14 -0.23 -12.59
N ALA A 196 -6.13 -0.45 -11.71
CA ALA A 196 -7.37 -1.11 -12.06
C ALA A 196 -8.12 -0.33 -13.17
N ASP A 197 -8.25 0.99 -13.02
CA ASP A 197 -8.88 1.87 -14.02
C ASP A 197 -8.20 1.78 -15.39
N LEU A 198 -6.85 1.76 -15.44
CA LEU A 198 -6.09 1.61 -16.69
C LEU A 198 -6.33 0.27 -17.38
N HIS A 199 -6.63 -0.79 -16.62
CA HIS A 199 -6.98 -2.11 -17.16
C HIS A 199 -8.47 -2.26 -17.52
N GLY A 200 -9.29 -1.23 -17.26
CA GLY A 200 -10.75 -1.33 -17.36
C GLY A 200 -11.38 -2.24 -16.30
N TYR A 201 -10.67 -2.48 -15.20
CA TYR A 201 -11.11 -3.32 -14.09
C TYR A 201 -11.78 -2.48 -13.00
N GLN A 202 -12.62 -3.12 -12.18
CA GLN A 202 -13.24 -2.47 -11.04
C GLN A 202 -12.60 -2.93 -9.74
N MET A 203 -12.21 -1.98 -8.88
CA MET A 203 -11.77 -2.29 -7.52
C MET A 203 -12.95 -2.22 -6.55
N LYS A 204 -13.09 -3.20 -5.66
CA LYS A 204 -14.14 -3.28 -4.64
C LYS A 204 -13.51 -3.52 -3.27
N ILE A 205 -13.96 -2.77 -2.26
CA ILE A 205 -13.53 -2.91 -0.87
C ILE A 205 -14.77 -3.19 -0.01
N GLU A 206 -14.70 -4.28 0.75
CA GLU A 206 -15.74 -4.71 1.69
C GLU A 206 -15.06 -4.88 3.05
N SER A 207 -15.57 -4.24 4.11
CA SER A 207 -14.94 -4.32 5.42
C SER A 207 -15.97 -4.15 6.55
N THR A 208 -15.71 -4.85 7.64
CA THR A 208 -16.44 -4.71 8.91
C THR A 208 -15.42 -4.53 10.03
N VAL A 209 -15.64 -3.55 10.89
CA VAL A 209 -14.76 -3.29 12.04
C VAL A 209 -14.71 -4.53 12.95
N GLY A 210 -13.51 -5.02 13.23
CA GLY A 210 -13.26 -6.19 14.05
C GLY A 210 -13.39 -7.55 13.33
N GLU A 211 -13.82 -7.58 12.07
CA GLU A 211 -13.93 -8.80 11.26
C GLU A 211 -12.88 -8.88 10.15
N GLY A 212 -12.37 -7.72 9.69
CA GLY A 212 -11.35 -7.62 8.67
C GLY A 212 -11.79 -6.89 7.41
N THR A 213 -10.94 -6.99 6.37
CA THR A 213 -11.13 -6.32 5.09
C THR A 213 -10.93 -7.27 3.93
N LYS A 214 -11.79 -7.15 2.92
CA LYS A 214 -11.72 -7.86 1.66
C LYS A 214 -11.59 -6.85 0.53
N VAL A 215 -10.47 -6.89 -0.19
CA VAL A 215 -10.23 -6.04 -1.36
C VAL A 215 -10.17 -6.92 -2.61
N SER A 216 -10.91 -6.54 -3.64
CA SER A 216 -11.01 -7.30 -4.87
C SER A 216 -10.76 -6.41 -6.10
N VAL A 217 -10.12 -6.99 -7.12
CA VAL A 217 -10.14 -6.48 -8.50
C VAL A 217 -11.03 -7.39 -9.31
N LEU A 218 -12.06 -6.84 -9.93
CA LEU A 218 -12.98 -7.51 -10.85
C LEU A 218 -12.44 -7.28 -12.27
N TRP A 219 -12.13 -8.37 -12.98
CA TRP A 219 -11.50 -8.39 -14.30
C TRP A 219 -12.30 -9.09 -15.38
#